data_1edf556976ae180584c3b0d943b4e34a
#
_entry.id   1edf556976ae180584c3b0d943b4e34a
#
_cell.length_a   1.000
_cell.length_b   1.000
_cell.length_c   1.000
_cell.angle_alpha   90.00
_cell.angle_beta   90.00
_cell.angle_gamma   90.00
#
_symmetry.space_group_name_H-M   'P 1'
#
loop_
_entity.id
_entity.type
_entity.pdbx_description
1 polymer ?
#
loop_
_entity_poly.entity_id
_entity_poly.type
_entity_poly.pdbx_seq_one_letter_code
_entity_poly.pdbx_strand_id
1 'polypeptide(L)'
;PPNTTSFLDYVYSLRNQSLWDYLEIDDGGDWLLPSLLSGNLAICNDGSYMPKLSKTACSGAFILHCKATGKEIKGCFCDDSPNGDNYRGELLSGLGPLLLLKAAFSTSAATGIDQATVQLYSQSLHCDNKGVISHGNEPTTTLRSEQPQADLIRLLKSYTRKLPCNITWIHVKGHSDDHTPFEELSLPQQLNIRCDELAKIKHIDEKPGVGQAYTIKGIYRVDDGAEGLAARIREI
;
A
#
# COMPACT_ATOMS: atom_id res chain seq x y z
N PRO A 1 -4.13 12.72 26.92
CA PRO A 1 -5.43 12.05 26.76
C PRO A 1 -5.23 10.86 25.82
N PRO A 2 -5.90 9.70 26.07
CA PRO A 2 -5.83 8.60 25.14
C PRO A 2 -6.33 9.06 23.78
N ASN A 3 -5.67 8.60 22.74
CA ASN A 3 -6.05 8.94 21.36
C ASN A 3 -7.42 8.28 21.11
N THR A 4 -8.50 9.08 21.10
CA THR A 4 -9.88 8.58 20.97
C THR A 4 -10.33 8.50 19.51
N THR A 5 -9.43 8.75 18.58
CA THR A 5 -9.72 8.73 17.14
C THR A 5 -9.97 7.31 16.68
N SER A 6 -11.10 7.04 16.05
CA SER A 6 -11.41 5.75 15.43
C SER A 6 -10.48 5.53 14.21
N PHE A 7 -10.33 4.26 13.78
CA PHE A 7 -9.59 3.95 12.57
C PHE A 7 -10.16 4.71 11.36
N LEU A 8 -11.47 4.69 11.21
CA LEU A 8 -12.15 5.34 10.10
C LEU A 8 -11.93 6.86 10.08
N ASP A 9 -12.03 7.52 11.25
CA ASP A 9 -11.79 8.97 11.37
C ASP A 9 -10.34 9.32 10.99
N TYR A 10 -9.39 8.50 11.43
CA TYR A 10 -7.98 8.68 11.08
C TYR A 10 -7.77 8.55 9.56
N VAL A 11 -8.30 7.48 8.95
CA VAL A 11 -8.20 7.25 7.50
C VAL A 11 -8.87 8.39 6.72
N TYR A 12 -10.04 8.86 7.14
CA TYR A 12 -10.70 10.00 6.50
C TYR A 12 -9.90 11.31 6.63
N SER A 13 -9.17 11.49 7.71
CA SER A 13 -8.27 12.64 7.85
C SER A 13 -7.13 12.62 6.83
N LEU A 14 -6.75 11.44 6.34
CA LEU A 14 -5.75 11.25 5.29
C LEU A 14 -6.30 11.43 3.87
N ARG A 15 -7.61 11.55 3.69
CA ARG A 15 -8.29 11.49 2.38
C ARG A 15 -7.74 12.45 1.32
N ASN A 16 -7.31 13.64 1.71
CA ASN A 16 -6.72 14.63 0.80
C ASN A 16 -5.23 14.40 0.51
N GLN A 17 -4.66 13.33 1.07
CA GLN A 17 -3.22 13.04 1.06
C GLN A 17 -2.95 11.57 0.75
N SER A 18 -3.99 10.80 0.44
CA SER A 18 -3.94 9.34 0.35
C SER A 18 -3.52 8.84 -1.02
N LEU A 19 -3.08 7.58 -1.02
CA LEU A 19 -2.65 6.80 -2.19
C LEU A 19 -3.81 6.11 -2.90
N TRP A 20 -5.04 6.48 -2.62
CA TRP A 20 -6.22 5.84 -3.19
C TRP A 20 -7.27 6.87 -3.62
N ASP A 21 -7.84 6.66 -4.79
CA ASP A 21 -9.02 7.37 -5.27
C ASP A 21 -10.28 6.72 -4.73
N TYR A 22 -10.23 5.41 -4.61
CA TYR A 22 -11.30 4.59 -4.07
C TYR A 22 -10.77 3.76 -2.92
N LEU A 23 -11.49 3.76 -1.82
CA LEU A 23 -11.22 2.96 -0.64
C LEU A 23 -12.53 2.42 -0.08
N GLU A 24 -12.63 1.11 -0.02
CA GLU A 24 -13.74 0.37 0.59
C GLU A 24 -13.24 -0.27 1.88
N ILE A 25 -13.96 -0.09 2.97
CA ILE A 25 -13.59 -0.57 4.31
C ILE A 25 -14.78 -1.28 4.92
N ASP A 26 -14.69 -2.58 5.12
CA ASP A 26 -15.72 -3.33 5.81
C ASP A 26 -15.75 -2.99 7.32
N ASP A 27 -16.94 -2.82 7.87
CA ASP A 27 -17.21 -2.62 9.29
C ASP A 27 -16.29 -1.58 9.98
N GLY A 28 -16.00 -0.49 9.30
CA GLY A 28 -15.24 0.63 9.85
C GLY A 28 -13.74 0.36 10.09
N GLY A 29 -13.24 -0.85 9.79
CA GLY A 29 -11.83 -1.20 9.80
C GLY A 29 -11.21 -1.51 11.17
N ASP A 30 -11.95 -1.42 12.27
CA ASP A 30 -11.42 -1.70 13.63
C ASP A 30 -10.98 -3.16 13.81
N TRP A 31 -11.38 -4.05 12.91
CA TRP A 31 -10.95 -5.44 12.84
C TRP A 31 -9.51 -5.63 12.34
N LEU A 32 -8.90 -4.61 11.72
CA LEU A 32 -7.60 -4.72 11.07
C LEU A 32 -6.49 -5.08 12.06
N LEU A 33 -6.37 -4.33 13.14
CA LEU A 33 -5.33 -4.56 14.15
C LEU A 33 -5.51 -5.91 14.87
N PRO A 34 -6.70 -6.29 15.36
CA PRO A 34 -6.92 -7.65 15.89
C PRO A 34 -6.56 -8.77 14.91
N SER A 35 -6.87 -8.61 13.61
CA SER A 35 -6.53 -9.59 12.58
C SER A 35 -5.02 -9.72 12.36
N LEU A 36 -4.29 -8.61 12.39
CA LEU A 36 -2.84 -8.62 12.34
C LEU A 36 -2.26 -9.34 13.54
N LEU A 37 -2.67 -8.98 14.75
CA LEU A 37 -2.15 -9.54 15.99
C LEU A 37 -2.46 -11.03 16.17
N SER A 38 -3.53 -11.52 15.56
CA SER A 38 -3.91 -12.94 15.57
C SER A 38 -3.29 -13.75 14.41
N GLY A 39 -2.52 -13.14 13.51
CA GLY A 39 -1.96 -13.78 12.32
C GLY A 39 -3.00 -14.12 11.23
N ASN A 40 -4.19 -13.55 11.32
CA ASN A 40 -5.30 -13.76 10.39
C ASN A 40 -5.36 -12.77 9.25
N LEU A 41 -4.37 -11.88 9.12
CA LEU A 41 -4.35 -10.88 8.07
C LEU A 41 -3.54 -11.38 6.85
N ALA A 42 -4.14 -11.31 5.67
CA ALA A 42 -3.47 -11.48 4.39
C ALA A 42 -3.48 -10.13 3.66
N ILE A 43 -2.34 -9.75 3.08
CA ILE A 43 -2.19 -8.47 2.36
C ILE A 43 -1.57 -8.75 1.01
N CYS A 44 -2.16 -8.18 -0.04
CA CYS A 44 -1.62 -8.21 -1.39
C CYS A 44 -1.74 -6.84 -2.05
N ASN A 45 -0.81 -6.53 -2.94
CA ASN A 45 -0.86 -5.36 -3.80
C ASN A 45 -0.36 -5.69 -5.19
N ASP A 46 -0.80 -4.92 -6.17
CA ASP A 46 -0.39 -5.05 -7.57
C ASP A 46 -0.47 -3.71 -8.27
N GLY A 47 0.41 -3.51 -9.27
CA GLY A 47 0.46 -2.35 -10.12
C GLY A 47 0.00 -2.68 -11.54
N SER A 48 -0.48 -1.68 -12.27
CA SER A 48 -0.82 -1.82 -13.68
C SER A 48 -0.32 -0.64 -14.50
N TYR A 49 0.23 -0.93 -15.67
CA TYR A 49 0.68 0.06 -16.63
C TYR A 49 0.26 -0.32 -18.04
N MET A 50 -0.53 0.55 -18.67
CA MET A 50 -1.07 0.33 -20.01
C MET A 50 -0.57 1.41 -20.98
N PRO A 51 0.64 1.31 -21.52
CA PRO A 51 1.25 2.35 -22.35
C PRO A 51 0.49 2.63 -23.64
N LYS A 52 -0.38 1.72 -24.08
CA LYS A 52 -1.29 1.94 -25.22
C LYS A 52 -2.41 2.92 -24.90
N LEU A 53 -2.83 3.04 -23.65
CA LEU A 53 -3.85 3.99 -23.18
C LEU A 53 -3.21 5.31 -22.75
N SER A 54 -2.12 5.25 -22.00
CA SER A 54 -1.35 6.42 -21.59
C SER A 54 0.12 6.05 -21.43
N LYS A 55 1.01 6.96 -21.84
CA LYS A 55 2.46 6.77 -21.68
C LYS A 55 2.98 7.14 -20.31
N THR A 56 2.17 7.83 -19.51
CA THR A 56 2.55 8.39 -18.20
C THR A 56 1.68 7.88 -17.07
N ALA A 57 0.46 7.45 -17.35
CA ALA A 57 -0.44 6.98 -16.30
C ALA A 57 -0.09 5.54 -15.90
N CYS A 58 -0.04 5.31 -14.59
CA CYS A 58 -0.02 3.98 -13.99
C CYS A 58 -1.14 3.90 -12.94
N SER A 59 -1.55 2.70 -12.62
CA SER A 59 -2.54 2.45 -11.59
C SER A 59 -2.04 1.39 -10.63
N GLY A 60 -2.72 1.23 -9.52
CA GLY A 60 -2.42 0.17 -8.58
C GLY A 60 -3.60 -0.09 -7.66
N ALA A 61 -3.58 -1.26 -7.05
CA ALA A 61 -4.57 -1.66 -6.09
C ALA A 61 -3.95 -2.50 -4.98
N PHE A 62 -4.66 -2.57 -3.86
CA PHE A 62 -4.29 -3.39 -2.73
C PHE A 62 -5.52 -3.93 -2.01
N ILE A 63 -5.35 -5.10 -1.39
CA ILE A 63 -6.39 -5.74 -0.59
C ILE A 63 -5.76 -6.21 0.73
N LEU A 64 -6.40 -5.85 1.84
CA LEU A 64 -6.16 -6.40 3.17
C LEU A 64 -7.37 -7.29 3.52
N HIS A 65 -7.13 -8.57 3.77
CA HIS A 65 -8.17 -9.58 3.95
C HIS A 65 -8.02 -10.29 5.29
N CYS A 66 -9.07 -10.32 6.08
CA CYS A 66 -9.14 -11.11 7.31
C CYS A 66 -9.54 -12.56 7.00
N LYS A 67 -8.60 -13.50 7.14
CA LYS A 67 -8.85 -14.93 6.88
C LYS A 67 -9.93 -15.54 7.78
N ALA A 68 -10.12 -15.00 8.98
CA ALA A 68 -11.08 -15.53 9.94
C ALA A 68 -12.53 -15.06 9.69
N THR A 69 -12.72 -13.86 9.15
CA THR A 69 -14.04 -13.24 9.01
C THR A 69 -14.45 -12.94 7.57
N GLY A 70 -13.48 -12.97 6.64
CA GLY A 70 -13.69 -12.57 5.25
C GLY A 70 -13.77 -11.05 5.03
N LYS A 71 -13.65 -10.22 6.09
CA LYS A 71 -13.67 -8.77 5.98
C LYS A 71 -12.47 -8.25 5.21
N GLU A 72 -12.69 -7.17 4.45
CA GLU A 72 -11.66 -6.60 3.57
C GLU A 72 -11.55 -5.08 3.71
N ILE A 73 -10.36 -4.59 3.41
CA ILE A 73 -10.12 -3.22 2.98
C ILE A 73 -9.54 -3.30 1.58
N LYS A 74 -10.17 -2.61 0.63
CA LYS A 74 -9.73 -2.56 -0.77
C LYS A 74 -9.49 -1.12 -1.17
N GLY A 75 -8.36 -0.85 -1.80
CA GLY A 75 -8.06 0.47 -2.34
C GLY A 75 -7.46 0.37 -3.73
N CYS A 76 -7.78 1.36 -4.57
CA CYS A 76 -7.17 1.51 -5.89
C CYS A 76 -7.01 2.99 -6.26
N PHE A 77 -6.07 3.26 -7.15
CA PHE A 77 -5.73 4.61 -7.60
C PHE A 77 -5.26 4.59 -9.06
N CYS A 78 -5.26 5.78 -9.68
CA CYS A 78 -4.56 6.04 -10.93
C CYS A 78 -3.61 7.24 -10.72
N ASP A 79 -2.35 7.10 -11.09
CA ASP A 79 -1.34 8.15 -11.06
C ASP A 79 -0.94 8.54 -12.48
N ASP A 80 -1.07 9.82 -12.83
CA ASP A 80 -0.70 10.39 -14.14
C ASP A 80 0.50 11.34 -13.98
N SER A 81 1.52 10.88 -13.27
CA SER A 81 2.77 11.65 -13.14
C SER A 81 3.66 11.47 -14.37
N PRO A 82 4.51 12.45 -14.69
CA PRO A 82 5.43 12.35 -15.83
C PRO A 82 6.37 11.13 -15.83
N ASN A 83 6.55 10.53 -14.66
CA ASN A 83 7.40 9.35 -14.44
C ASN A 83 6.57 8.07 -14.24
N GLY A 84 5.31 8.06 -14.68
CA GLY A 84 4.45 6.90 -14.59
C GLY A 84 4.99 5.73 -15.40
N ASP A 85 5.17 4.61 -14.74
CA ASP A 85 5.57 3.33 -15.32
C ASP A 85 4.99 2.18 -14.46
N ASN A 86 5.20 0.94 -14.88
CA ASN A 86 4.75 -0.21 -14.11
C ASN A 86 5.35 -0.23 -12.69
N TYR A 87 6.65 0.06 -12.58
CA TYR A 87 7.34 0.03 -11.31
C TYR A 87 6.81 1.07 -10.32
N ARG A 88 6.41 2.24 -10.83
CA ARG A 88 5.76 3.28 -10.01
C ARG A 88 4.41 2.81 -9.48
N GLY A 89 3.58 2.18 -10.33
CA GLY A 89 2.31 1.60 -9.90
C GLY A 89 2.48 0.57 -8.78
N GLU A 90 3.46 -0.30 -8.91
CA GLU A 90 3.82 -1.31 -7.92
C GLU A 90 4.28 -0.72 -6.57
N LEU A 91 5.13 0.31 -6.62
CA LEU A 91 5.59 0.98 -5.40
C LEU A 91 4.46 1.70 -4.68
N LEU A 92 3.63 2.43 -5.44
CA LEU A 92 2.48 3.15 -4.90
C LEU A 92 1.44 2.20 -4.30
N SER A 93 1.14 1.09 -4.97
CA SER A 93 0.20 0.08 -4.45
C SER A 93 0.68 -0.55 -3.15
N GLY A 94 2.00 -0.74 -2.99
CA GLY A 94 2.60 -1.26 -1.77
C GLY A 94 2.57 -0.27 -0.59
N LEU A 95 2.53 1.03 -0.86
CA LEU A 95 2.46 2.05 0.20
C LEU A 95 1.08 2.11 0.87
N GLY A 96 0.00 1.81 0.14
CA GLY A 96 -1.36 1.85 0.68
C GLY A 96 -1.55 0.97 1.92
N PRO A 97 -1.22 -0.33 1.87
CA PRO A 97 -1.27 -1.21 3.03
C PRO A 97 -0.43 -0.74 4.21
N LEU A 98 0.78 -0.22 3.98
CA LEU A 98 1.64 0.27 5.05
C LEU A 98 1.03 1.48 5.77
N LEU A 99 0.36 2.38 5.03
CA LEU A 99 -0.37 3.50 5.61
C LEU A 99 -1.56 3.05 6.45
N LEU A 100 -2.32 2.07 5.98
CA LEU A 100 -3.45 1.51 6.73
C LEU A 100 -3.00 0.78 8.00
N LEU A 101 -1.90 0.04 7.94
CA LEU A 101 -1.30 -0.57 9.13
C LEU A 101 -0.83 0.50 10.11
N LYS A 102 -0.17 1.57 9.63
CA LYS A 102 0.20 2.71 10.49
C LYS A 102 -1.02 3.34 11.13
N ALA A 103 -2.11 3.55 10.38
CA ALA A 103 -3.36 4.05 10.91
C ALA A 103 -3.91 3.16 12.03
N ALA A 104 -3.94 1.84 11.83
CA ALA A 104 -4.43 0.89 12.83
C ALA A 104 -3.63 0.96 14.13
N PHE A 105 -2.32 1.11 14.07
CA PHE A 105 -1.47 1.29 15.26
C PHE A 105 -1.58 2.68 15.89
N SER A 106 -2.10 3.67 15.18
CA SER A 106 -2.22 5.07 15.67
C SER A 106 -3.58 5.38 16.28
N THR A 107 -4.50 4.44 16.30
CA THR A 107 -5.88 4.63 16.75
C THR A 107 -6.13 4.10 18.17
N SER A 108 -7.33 4.33 18.67
CA SER A 108 -7.77 3.86 20.01
C SER A 108 -7.70 2.34 20.18
N ALA A 109 -7.86 1.58 19.10
CA ALA A 109 -7.73 0.11 19.11
C ALA A 109 -6.32 -0.35 19.52
N ALA A 110 -5.30 0.50 19.34
CA ALA A 110 -3.93 0.22 19.77
C ALA A 110 -3.66 0.63 21.22
N THR A 111 -4.62 1.26 21.90
CA THR A 111 -4.44 1.73 23.27
C THR A 111 -4.28 0.52 24.21
N GLY A 112 -3.14 0.46 24.92
CA GLY A 112 -2.83 -0.64 25.84
C GLY A 112 -2.06 -1.80 25.22
N ILE A 113 -1.73 -1.74 23.92
CA ILE A 113 -0.86 -2.74 23.32
C ILE A 113 0.60 -2.36 23.63
N ASP A 114 1.32 -3.28 24.29
CA ASP A 114 2.73 -3.10 24.58
C ASP A 114 3.55 -3.17 23.29
N GLN A 115 4.35 -2.13 23.04
CA GLN A 115 5.19 -2.04 21.84
C GLN A 115 6.22 -3.18 21.75
N ALA A 116 6.73 -3.64 22.89
CA ALA A 116 7.66 -4.77 22.90
C ALA A 116 6.99 -6.07 22.43
N THR A 117 5.73 -6.26 22.80
CA THR A 117 4.92 -7.38 22.32
C THR A 117 4.63 -7.27 20.83
N VAL A 118 4.34 -6.08 20.33
CA VAL A 118 4.06 -5.87 18.89
C VAL A 118 5.25 -6.19 18.01
N GLN A 119 6.48 -5.92 18.46
CA GLN A 119 7.70 -6.26 17.71
C GLN A 119 7.89 -7.77 17.47
N LEU A 120 7.18 -8.62 18.22
CA LEU A 120 7.19 -10.06 18.00
C LEU A 120 6.29 -10.51 16.84
N TYR A 121 5.37 -9.65 16.40
CA TYR A 121 4.49 -9.98 15.28
C TYR A 121 5.17 -9.72 13.95
N SER A 122 4.93 -10.62 13.01
CA SER A 122 5.39 -10.50 11.62
C SER A 122 4.21 -10.54 10.68
N GLN A 123 4.14 -9.58 9.78
CA GLN A 123 3.12 -9.50 8.75
C GLN A 123 3.74 -9.64 7.36
N SER A 124 3.22 -10.58 6.58
CA SER A 124 3.61 -10.76 5.18
C SER A 124 2.79 -9.86 4.26
N LEU A 125 3.47 -9.13 3.39
CA LEU A 125 2.88 -8.43 2.25
C LEU A 125 3.26 -9.16 0.96
N HIS A 126 2.28 -9.51 0.15
CA HIS A 126 2.47 -10.26 -1.08
C HIS A 126 2.45 -9.32 -2.28
N CYS A 127 3.44 -9.44 -3.15
CA CYS A 127 3.59 -8.64 -4.35
C CYS A 127 4.28 -9.49 -5.43
N ASP A 128 3.98 -9.29 -6.69
CA ASP A 128 4.64 -10.00 -7.78
C ASP A 128 5.91 -9.28 -8.30
N ASN A 129 6.14 -8.03 -7.87
CA ASN A 129 7.29 -7.23 -8.29
C ASN A 129 8.52 -7.45 -7.41
N LYS A 130 9.53 -8.12 -7.95
CA LYS A 130 10.78 -8.43 -7.24
C LYS A 130 11.56 -7.19 -6.78
N GLY A 131 11.46 -6.08 -7.50
CA GLY A 131 12.13 -4.82 -7.14
C GLY A 131 11.51 -4.21 -5.87
N VAL A 132 10.19 -4.19 -5.77
CA VAL A 132 9.47 -3.75 -4.57
C VAL A 132 9.82 -4.64 -3.38
N ILE A 133 9.82 -5.96 -3.57
CA ILE A 133 10.15 -6.94 -2.53
C ILE A 133 11.56 -6.74 -2.00
N SER A 134 12.55 -6.58 -2.89
CA SER A 134 13.93 -6.35 -2.48
C SER A 134 14.06 -5.09 -1.62
N HIS A 135 13.47 -3.97 -2.07
CA HIS A 135 13.53 -2.73 -1.31
C HIS A 135 12.75 -2.76 0.00
N GLY A 136 11.63 -3.46 0.03
CA GLY A 136 10.82 -3.64 1.24
C GLY A 136 11.52 -4.50 2.30
N ASN A 137 12.23 -5.55 1.88
CA ASN A 137 12.97 -6.45 2.78
C ASN A 137 14.32 -5.89 3.22
N GLU A 138 14.83 -4.87 2.52
CA GLU A 138 16.09 -4.21 2.85
C GLU A 138 15.89 -2.73 3.20
N PRO A 139 15.09 -2.40 4.23
CA PRO A 139 14.68 -1.03 4.49
C PRO A 139 15.84 -0.11 4.93
N THR A 140 16.97 -0.66 5.33
CA THR A 140 18.14 0.09 5.81
C THR A 140 19.20 0.35 4.72
N THR A 141 19.11 -0.32 3.56
CA THR A 141 20.09 -0.12 2.47
C THR A 141 19.99 1.27 1.88
N THR A 142 21.15 1.85 1.59
CA THR A 142 21.25 3.17 0.95
C THR A 142 20.87 3.07 -0.52
N LEU A 143 20.11 4.05 -1.00
CA LEU A 143 19.78 4.17 -2.42
C LEU A 143 20.78 5.05 -3.15
N ARG A 144 21.06 4.72 -4.41
CA ARG A 144 21.82 5.59 -5.30
C ARG A 144 20.94 6.80 -5.69
N SER A 145 21.55 7.93 -5.96
CA SER A 145 20.85 9.16 -6.35
C SER A 145 20.06 9.01 -7.65
N GLU A 146 20.60 8.24 -8.60
CA GLU A 146 20.00 8.01 -9.93
C GLU A 146 19.03 6.82 -9.97
N GLN A 147 18.70 6.22 -8.81
CA GLN A 147 17.77 5.10 -8.76
C GLN A 147 16.39 5.55 -9.25
N PRO A 148 15.82 4.92 -10.30
CA PRO A 148 14.46 5.20 -10.73
C PRO A 148 13.47 5.09 -9.56
N GLN A 149 12.52 6.03 -9.47
CA GLN A 149 11.51 6.09 -8.39
C GLN A 149 12.13 6.13 -6.97
N ALA A 150 13.34 6.71 -6.82
CA ALA A 150 14.07 6.75 -5.54
C ALA A 150 13.28 7.39 -4.40
N ASP A 151 12.42 8.35 -4.72
CA ASP A 151 11.49 9.02 -3.82
C ASP A 151 10.52 8.02 -3.19
N LEU A 152 9.83 7.23 -4.02
CA LEU A 152 8.88 6.22 -3.58
C LEU A 152 9.55 5.06 -2.83
N ILE A 153 10.75 4.65 -3.29
CA ILE A 153 11.52 3.61 -2.60
C ILE A 153 11.94 4.08 -1.21
N ARG A 154 12.39 5.34 -1.06
CA ARG A 154 12.72 5.91 0.26
C ARG A 154 11.50 5.92 1.18
N LEU A 155 10.34 6.27 0.62
CA LEU A 155 9.08 6.29 1.35
C LEU A 155 8.68 4.89 1.79
N LEU A 156 8.70 3.90 0.88
CA LEU A 156 8.44 2.49 1.19
C LEU A 156 9.32 2.00 2.35
N LYS A 157 10.63 2.23 2.25
CA LYS A 157 11.61 1.88 3.29
C LYS A 157 11.32 2.59 4.62
N SER A 158 10.96 3.88 4.56
CA SER A 158 10.63 4.67 5.76
C SER A 158 9.40 4.11 6.46
N TYR A 159 8.31 3.85 5.73
CA TYR A 159 7.10 3.27 6.31
C TYR A 159 7.35 1.89 6.88
N THR A 160 8.04 1.02 6.15
CA THR A 160 8.38 -0.33 6.63
C THR A 160 9.13 -0.29 7.97
N ARG A 161 10.11 0.63 8.11
CA ARG A 161 10.88 0.77 9.36
C ARG A 161 10.09 1.37 10.52
N LYS A 162 9.11 2.23 10.24
CA LYS A 162 8.34 2.94 11.27
C LYS A 162 7.18 2.15 11.83
N LEU A 163 6.79 1.06 11.16
CA LEU A 163 5.78 0.17 11.71
C LEU A 163 6.32 -0.54 12.94
N PRO A 164 5.52 -0.68 14.00
CA PRO A 164 5.95 -1.35 15.22
C PRO A 164 6.05 -2.87 15.10
N CYS A 165 5.55 -3.47 14.01
CA CYS A 165 5.65 -4.89 13.71
C CYS A 165 6.66 -5.15 12.58
N ASN A 166 7.15 -6.40 12.49
CA ASN A 166 8.03 -6.82 11.41
C ASN A 166 7.23 -7.02 10.13
N ILE A 167 7.66 -6.38 9.04
CA ILE A 167 7.08 -6.54 7.72
C ILE A 167 8.02 -7.38 6.86
N THR A 168 7.47 -8.41 6.23
CA THR A 168 8.17 -9.27 5.28
C THR A 168 7.46 -9.25 3.94
N TRP A 169 8.16 -8.85 2.89
CA TRP A 169 7.64 -8.86 1.54
C TRP A 169 7.89 -10.22 0.90
N ILE A 170 6.84 -10.83 0.38
CA ILE A 170 6.86 -12.17 -0.19
C ILE A 170 6.41 -12.13 -1.64
N HIS A 171 7.16 -12.80 -2.51
CA HIS A 171 6.79 -12.92 -3.91
C HIS A 171 5.55 -13.81 -4.08
N VAL A 172 4.55 -13.30 -4.78
CA VAL A 172 3.45 -14.08 -5.33
C VAL A 172 3.61 -14.14 -6.85
N LYS A 173 3.27 -15.26 -7.46
CA LYS A 173 3.32 -15.37 -8.92
C LYS A 173 2.11 -14.65 -9.51
N GLY A 174 2.35 -13.62 -10.32
CA GLY A 174 1.32 -12.95 -11.11
C GLY A 174 0.71 -13.86 -12.17
N HIS A 175 -0.51 -13.55 -12.64
CA HIS A 175 -1.24 -14.28 -13.69
C HIS A 175 -1.30 -15.80 -13.47
N SER A 176 -1.51 -16.22 -12.22
CA SER A 176 -1.56 -17.64 -11.88
C SER A 176 -2.80 -18.35 -12.41
N ASP A 177 -3.85 -17.61 -12.72
CA ASP A 177 -5.11 -18.04 -13.32
C ASP A 177 -4.99 -18.42 -14.81
N ASP A 178 -3.91 -18.08 -15.50
CA ASP A 178 -3.64 -18.52 -16.86
C ASP A 178 -3.55 -20.05 -16.98
N HIS A 179 -3.26 -20.75 -15.88
CA HIS A 179 -2.97 -22.19 -15.87
C HIS A 179 -3.66 -22.98 -14.78
N THR A 180 -4.29 -22.31 -13.81
CA THR A 180 -4.92 -22.94 -12.64
C THR A 180 -6.26 -22.26 -12.36
N PRO A 181 -7.35 -23.01 -12.17
CA PRO A 181 -8.64 -22.46 -11.78
C PRO A 181 -8.51 -21.58 -10.51
N PHE A 182 -9.23 -20.46 -10.49
CA PHE A 182 -9.13 -19.47 -9.40
C PHE A 182 -9.36 -20.11 -8.02
N GLU A 183 -10.30 -21.04 -7.91
CA GLU A 183 -10.67 -21.72 -6.66
C GLU A 183 -9.58 -22.65 -6.12
N GLU A 184 -8.66 -23.08 -6.98
CA GLU A 184 -7.52 -23.95 -6.61
C GLU A 184 -6.27 -23.15 -6.25
N LEU A 185 -6.28 -21.84 -6.47
CA LEU A 185 -5.16 -20.96 -6.14
C LEU A 185 -5.08 -20.71 -4.63
N SER A 186 -3.87 -20.48 -4.15
CA SER A 186 -3.67 -20.02 -2.77
C SER A 186 -4.28 -18.63 -2.56
N LEU A 187 -4.67 -18.31 -1.33
CA LEU A 187 -5.25 -17.00 -1.01
C LEU A 187 -4.38 -15.81 -1.49
N PRO A 188 -3.05 -15.79 -1.32
CA PRO A 188 -2.24 -14.70 -1.87
C PRO A 188 -2.33 -14.57 -3.39
N GLN A 189 -2.41 -15.68 -4.14
CA GLN A 189 -2.57 -15.65 -5.59
C GLN A 189 -3.95 -15.13 -6.00
N GLN A 190 -5.01 -15.56 -5.32
CA GLN A 190 -6.37 -15.04 -5.52
C GLN A 190 -6.43 -13.52 -5.27
N LEU A 191 -5.81 -13.06 -4.18
CA LEU A 191 -5.75 -11.64 -3.85
C LEU A 191 -4.95 -10.84 -4.89
N ASN A 192 -3.83 -11.39 -5.40
CA ASN A 192 -3.03 -10.72 -6.44
C ASN A 192 -3.84 -10.53 -7.73
N ILE A 193 -4.53 -11.57 -8.21
CA ILE A 193 -5.42 -11.48 -9.38
C ILE A 193 -6.48 -10.39 -9.19
N ARG A 194 -7.12 -10.37 -8.01
CA ARG A 194 -8.11 -9.34 -7.70
C ARG A 194 -7.52 -7.93 -7.62
N CYS A 195 -6.27 -7.77 -7.14
CA CYS A 195 -5.57 -6.50 -7.19
C CYS A 195 -5.29 -6.07 -8.63
N ASP A 196 -4.80 -6.99 -9.48
CA ASP A 196 -4.55 -6.73 -10.91
C ASP A 196 -5.84 -6.28 -11.63
N GLU A 197 -6.96 -6.95 -11.40
CA GLU A 197 -8.27 -6.58 -11.95
C GLU A 197 -8.70 -5.18 -11.49
N LEU A 198 -8.62 -4.88 -10.19
CA LEU A 198 -8.97 -3.57 -9.65
C LEU A 198 -8.09 -2.46 -10.23
N ALA A 199 -6.78 -2.70 -10.35
CA ALA A 199 -5.84 -1.75 -10.92
C ALA A 199 -6.13 -1.49 -12.41
N LYS A 200 -6.45 -2.55 -13.18
CA LYS A 200 -6.81 -2.44 -14.61
C LYS A 200 -8.12 -1.69 -14.82
N ILE A 201 -9.17 -2.00 -14.06
CA ILE A 201 -10.46 -1.30 -14.12
C ILE A 201 -10.24 0.18 -13.83
N LYS A 202 -9.51 0.53 -12.77
CA LYS A 202 -9.23 1.91 -12.41
C LYS A 202 -8.46 2.64 -13.51
N HIS A 203 -7.51 1.98 -14.16
CA HIS A 203 -6.75 2.56 -15.27
C HIS A 203 -7.62 2.84 -16.50
N ILE A 204 -8.61 1.99 -16.79
CA ILE A 204 -9.54 2.13 -17.93
C ILE A 204 -10.58 3.21 -17.66
N ASP A 205 -11.12 3.28 -16.45
CA ASP A 205 -12.17 4.24 -16.08
C ASP A 205 -11.65 5.67 -16.01
N GLU A 206 -10.39 5.86 -15.64
CA GLU A 206 -9.73 7.15 -15.64
C GLU A 206 -9.27 7.47 -17.08
N LYS A 207 -9.93 8.42 -17.73
CA LYS A 207 -9.47 8.90 -19.03
C LYS A 207 -8.10 9.56 -18.85
N PRO A 208 -7.07 9.17 -19.60
CA PRO A 208 -5.77 9.83 -19.56
C PRO A 208 -5.93 11.35 -19.72
N GLY A 209 -5.39 12.11 -18.80
CA GLY A 209 -5.47 13.58 -18.80
C GLY A 209 -6.62 14.18 -17.98
N VAL A 210 -7.45 13.38 -17.30
CA VAL A 210 -8.51 13.86 -16.40
C VAL A 210 -8.23 13.44 -14.95
N GLY A 211 -7.38 12.44 -14.72
CA GLY A 211 -6.99 12.00 -13.38
C GLY A 211 -6.18 13.09 -12.67
N GLN A 212 -6.50 13.35 -11.41
CA GLN A 212 -5.61 14.16 -10.57
C GLN A 212 -4.35 13.35 -10.34
N ALA A 213 -3.23 13.84 -10.88
CA ALA A 213 -1.93 13.28 -10.55
C ALA A 213 -1.78 13.21 -9.01
N TYR A 214 -1.52 12.02 -8.47
CA TYR A 214 -1.09 11.90 -7.10
C TYR A 214 0.22 12.65 -6.99
N THR A 215 0.12 13.88 -6.56
CA THR A 215 1.33 14.63 -6.30
C THR A 215 1.99 13.96 -5.09
N ILE A 216 3.25 13.64 -5.26
CA ILE A 216 4.15 13.23 -4.18
C ILE A 216 3.96 14.06 -2.90
N LYS A 217 3.52 15.31 -3.01
CA LYS A 217 3.08 16.17 -1.90
C LYS A 217 2.03 15.56 -0.98
N GLY A 218 1.06 14.83 -1.50
CA GLY A 218 0.04 14.17 -0.68
C GLY A 218 0.62 13.04 0.17
N ILE A 219 1.51 12.25 -0.39
CA ILE A 219 2.16 11.13 0.27
C ILE A 219 3.10 11.61 1.38
N TYR A 220 3.84 12.70 1.14
CA TYR A 220 4.80 13.24 2.12
C TYR A 220 4.14 14.00 3.27
N ARG A 221 2.96 14.60 3.06
CA ARG A 221 2.23 15.31 4.12
C ARG A 221 1.67 14.39 5.19
N VAL A 222 1.48 13.13 4.89
CA VAL A 222 0.96 12.12 5.83
C VAL A 222 2.01 11.73 6.87
N ASP A 223 3.29 11.95 6.56
CA ASP A 223 4.38 11.49 7.39
C ASP A 223 5.02 12.66 8.15
N ASP A 224 4.68 12.85 9.40
CA ASP A 224 5.41 13.67 10.40
C ASP A 224 5.25 15.20 10.36
N GLY A 225 4.25 15.73 9.74
CA GLY A 225 4.28 17.16 9.45
C GLY A 225 5.50 17.50 8.58
N ALA A 226 5.76 16.65 7.63
CA ALA A 226 6.95 16.60 6.80
C ALA A 226 6.98 17.69 5.73
N GLU A 227 6.68 18.93 6.10
CA GLU A 227 7.08 20.08 5.29
C GLU A 227 8.58 20.02 4.97
N GLY A 228 9.38 19.48 5.89
CA GLY A 228 10.81 19.30 5.70
C GLY A 228 11.19 18.26 4.63
N LEU A 229 10.45 17.16 4.48
CA LEU A 229 10.77 16.14 3.49
C LEU A 229 10.31 16.57 2.08
N ALA A 230 9.13 17.17 1.99
CA ALA A 230 8.61 17.71 0.73
C ALA A 230 9.48 18.89 0.22
N ALA A 231 10.02 19.72 1.11
CA ALA A 231 10.96 20.78 0.77
C ALA A 231 12.28 20.20 0.23
N ARG A 232 12.86 19.19 0.90
CA ARG A 232 14.13 18.56 0.48
C ARG A 232 14.05 17.85 -0.87
N ILE A 233 12.88 17.42 -1.30
CA ILE A 233 12.69 16.75 -2.62
C ILE A 233 12.46 17.77 -3.72
N ARG A 234 12.02 18.98 -3.40
CA ARG A 234 11.94 20.07 -4.38
C ARG A 234 13.29 20.66 -4.76
N GLU A 235 14.31 20.43 -3.95
CA GLU A 235 15.68 20.94 -4.14
C GLU A 235 16.60 19.91 -4.82
N ILE A 236 16.09 18.72 -5.20
CA ILE A 236 16.78 17.70 -6.00
C ILE A 236 16.14 17.64 -7.38
#